data_a6970ea10d2f6ed1d3a6ceff37b976ee
#
_entry.id   a6970ea10d2f6ed1d3a6ceff37b976ee
#
_cell.length_a   1.000
_cell.length_b   1.000
_cell.length_c   1.000
_cell.angle_alpha   90.00
_cell.angle_beta   90.00
_cell.angle_gamma   90.00
#
_symmetry.space_group_name_H-M   'P 1'
#
loop_
_entity.id
_entity.type
_entity.pdbx_description
1 polymer ?
#
loop_
_entity_poly.entity_id
_entity_poly.type
_entity_poly.pdbx_seq_one_letter_code
_entity_poly.pdbx_strand_id
1 'polypeptide(L)'
;MRRTRAYIKFGQILSNRSDLLPPDLIIQLEKLQDSVPPQAGAISRQVIETELKKPLEELFDSYETEAFASASMAQVHRATLKTGEKVAVKVQRPEIRAIIVEDIRIMYMLARIFERRIPSLKSFDPNGLVKNFEESILKELDFIHESVSIQRFARNITDDPHDDTTHVPKVYREYTTGKVLTMEFISGVKVTDSKILESNGYNRKEVAQKLALTYIKQVFEYGFFHADPHPGNILVLPNGHICFLDFGMMGSILQRDIEILGNLFLAVKSKDVKKIIKALMRMSDTTAIREMRSLEYEINEFVCSYSFAGIHENEMSTVLLQLKDVIVRYDLKVPPHFFLLTRSMVTIEGLIRNLDPEIDMLEIARPYLRKAIARKLNPFKLGMKVLNGLYEMANYMEEFPNDLKNAVRKINTGKINVNLNHQGIDPLVHTLNRTAKHITSALVIAALLGGSALFIIHEIGPFWFGYSRYGVIGIIFATILAYGMTRNISQGDHDDWSGWKEDQ
;
A
#
# COMPACT_ATOMS: atom_id res chain seq x y z
N MET A 1 23.67 -19.59 -8.88
CA MET A 1 23.19 -19.37 -7.49
C MET A 1 23.23 -17.91 -6.97
N ARG A 2 24.00 -16.95 -7.54
CA ARG A 2 24.07 -15.56 -7.04
C ARG A 2 22.84 -14.68 -7.42
N ARG A 3 22.12 -14.98 -8.50
CA ARG A 3 20.99 -14.19 -9.01
C ARG A 3 19.60 -14.48 -8.38
N THR A 4 19.51 -15.41 -7.45
CA THR A 4 18.22 -15.88 -6.92
C THR A 4 17.69 -15.03 -5.75
N ARG A 5 18.49 -14.18 -5.14
CA ARG A 5 18.19 -13.54 -3.84
C ARG A 5 17.16 -12.43 -3.90
N ALA A 6 17.27 -11.54 -4.89
CA ALA A 6 16.28 -10.47 -5.08
C ALA A 6 14.92 -11.05 -5.52
N TYR A 7 14.92 -12.12 -6.32
CA TYR A 7 13.68 -12.79 -6.71
C TYR A 7 13.01 -13.51 -5.54
N ILE A 8 13.79 -14.08 -4.60
CA ILE A 8 13.24 -14.65 -3.35
C ILE A 8 12.57 -13.56 -2.54
N LYS A 9 13.27 -12.46 -2.30
CA LYS A 9 12.72 -11.32 -1.54
C LYS A 9 11.55 -10.64 -2.27
N PHE A 10 11.62 -10.54 -3.58
CA PHE A 10 10.49 -10.08 -4.41
C PHE A 10 9.28 -11.00 -4.25
N GLY A 11 9.49 -12.31 -4.29
CA GLY A 11 8.43 -13.29 -4.01
C GLY A 11 7.84 -13.13 -2.61
N GLN A 12 8.67 -12.90 -1.59
CA GLN A 12 8.23 -12.63 -0.23
C GLN A 12 7.43 -11.32 -0.12
N ILE A 13 7.85 -10.25 -0.80
CA ILE A 13 7.11 -8.98 -0.81
C ILE A 13 5.83 -9.10 -1.63
N LEU A 14 5.84 -9.82 -2.75
CA LEU A 14 4.63 -10.13 -3.53
C LEU A 14 3.65 -11.01 -2.77
N SER A 15 4.12 -11.95 -1.94
CA SER A 15 3.23 -12.75 -1.09
C SER A 15 2.48 -11.89 -0.07
N ASN A 16 3.00 -10.69 0.24
CA ASN A 16 2.34 -9.70 1.09
C ASN A 16 1.19 -8.95 0.40
N ARG A 17 1.14 -9.02 -0.93
CA ARG A 17 0.15 -8.35 -1.77
C ARG A 17 -0.88 -9.36 -2.27
N SER A 18 -1.62 -9.92 -1.33
CA SER A 18 -2.72 -10.86 -1.62
C SER A 18 -3.89 -10.22 -2.37
N ASP A 19 -3.87 -8.91 -2.53
CA ASP A 19 -4.73 -8.13 -3.42
C ASP A 19 -4.36 -8.28 -4.91
N LEU A 20 -3.13 -8.74 -5.21
CA LEU A 20 -2.57 -8.74 -6.56
C LEU A 20 -2.30 -10.14 -7.12
N LEU A 21 -2.17 -11.15 -6.26
CA LEU A 21 -1.79 -12.50 -6.68
C LEU A 21 -2.81 -13.54 -6.24
N PRO A 22 -3.03 -14.59 -7.09
CA PRO A 22 -3.85 -15.75 -6.71
C PRO A 22 -3.30 -16.44 -5.46
N PRO A 23 -4.18 -16.95 -4.56
CA PRO A 23 -3.78 -17.59 -3.30
C PRO A 23 -2.76 -18.74 -3.48
N ASP A 24 -2.91 -19.55 -4.53
CA ASP A 24 -2.01 -20.67 -4.82
C ASP A 24 -0.57 -20.21 -5.10
N LEU A 25 -0.41 -19.06 -5.77
CA LEU A 25 0.89 -18.48 -6.06
C LEU A 25 1.53 -17.91 -4.78
N ILE A 26 0.73 -17.28 -3.94
CA ILE A 26 1.18 -16.74 -2.64
C ILE A 26 1.77 -17.86 -1.78
N ILE A 27 1.07 -18.99 -1.64
CA ILE A 27 1.54 -20.17 -0.89
C ILE A 27 2.89 -20.69 -1.41
N GLN A 28 3.12 -20.64 -2.72
CA GLN A 28 4.40 -21.08 -3.30
C GLN A 28 5.52 -20.04 -3.04
N LEU A 29 5.19 -18.76 -3.06
CA LEU A 29 6.14 -17.68 -2.77
C LEU A 29 6.55 -17.65 -1.28
N GLU A 30 5.63 -17.95 -0.37
CA GLU A 30 5.91 -18.06 1.07
C GLU A 30 6.89 -19.19 1.42
N LYS A 31 6.95 -20.23 0.58
CA LYS A 31 7.92 -21.34 0.75
C LYS A 31 9.37 -20.96 0.43
N LEU A 32 9.60 -19.79 -0.16
CA LEU A 32 10.94 -19.28 -0.45
C LEU A 32 11.62 -18.83 0.86
N GLN A 33 12.36 -19.74 1.48
CA GLN A 33 13.06 -19.47 2.76
C GLN A 33 14.42 -18.79 2.55
N ASP A 34 14.76 -17.90 3.50
CA ASP A 34 16.00 -17.09 3.51
C ASP A 34 17.24 -17.84 4.04
N SER A 35 17.37 -19.15 3.87
CA SER A 35 18.59 -19.86 4.28
C SER A 35 19.71 -19.72 3.26
N VAL A 36 20.62 -18.78 3.50
CA VAL A 36 21.79 -18.58 2.66
C VAL A 36 23.06 -18.99 3.44
N PRO A 37 23.97 -19.77 2.85
CA PRO A 37 25.23 -20.13 3.51
C PRO A 37 26.01 -18.91 3.97
N PRO A 38 26.66 -18.96 5.14
CA PRO A 38 27.51 -17.87 5.62
C PRO A 38 28.68 -17.64 4.65
N GLN A 39 29.15 -16.41 4.57
CA GLN A 39 30.35 -16.02 3.86
C GLN A 39 31.55 -16.16 4.80
N ALA A 40 32.75 -16.24 4.22
CA ALA A 40 33.98 -16.26 5.01
C ALA A 40 34.10 -15.00 5.89
N GLY A 41 34.44 -15.16 7.16
CA GLY A 41 34.48 -14.06 8.13
C GLY A 41 35.48 -12.95 7.79
N ALA A 42 36.54 -13.27 7.01
CA ALA A 42 37.47 -12.27 6.49
C ALA A 42 36.78 -11.18 5.64
N ILE A 43 35.70 -11.53 4.94
CA ILE A 43 34.93 -10.58 4.13
C ILE A 43 34.15 -9.61 5.04
N SER A 44 33.53 -10.10 6.11
CA SER A 44 32.84 -9.25 7.10
C SER A 44 33.82 -8.32 7.81
N ARG A 45 34.99 -8.81 8.18
CA ARG A 45 36.04 -7.99 8.75
C ARG A 45 36.36 -6.80 7.84
N GLN A 46 36.65 -7.06 6.56
CA GLN A 46 36.95 -6.01 5.59
C GLN A 46 35.84 -4.96 5.47
N VAL A 47 34.57 -5.39 5.48
CA VAL A 47 33.42 -4.46 5.45
C VAL A 47 33.40 -3.59 6.71
N ILE A 48 33.58 -4.17 7.90
CA ILE A 48 33.57 -3.43 9.17
C ILE A 48 34.69 -2.39 9.18
N GLU A 49 35.92 -2.79 8.86
CA GLU A 49 37.08 -1.91 8.88
C GLU A 49 36.97 -0.77 7.85
N THR A 50 36.41 -1.08 6.67
CA THR A 50 36.15 -0.05 5.64
C THR A 50 35.10 0.95 6.07
N GLU A 51 33.99 0.49 6.65
CA GLU A 51 32.87 1.34 7.04
C GLU A 51 33.18 2.16 8.30
N LEU A 52 33.81 1.56 9.31
CA LEU A 52 34.13 2.23 10.57
C LEU A 52 35.51 2.92 10.57
N LYS A 53 36.30 2.74 9.49
CA LYS A 53 37.61 3.41 9.27
C LYS A 53 38.61 3.18 10.39
N LYS A 54 38.53 2.04 11.06
CA LYS A 54 39.43 1.59 12.13
C LYS A 54 39.68 0.10 12.03
N PRO A 55 40.85 -0.39 12.42
CA PRO A 55 41.13 -1.84 12.54
C PRO A 55 40.15 -2.48 13.53
N LEU A 56 39.85 -3.75 13.29
CA LEU A 56 38.88 -4.50 14.12
C LEU A 56 39.34 -4.59 15.59
N GLU A 57 40.66 -4.71 15.82
CA GLU A 57 41.27 -4.78 17.13
C GLU A 57 41.17 -3.48 17.96
N GLU A 58 40.98 -2.33 17.28
CA GLU A 58 40.71 -1.07 17.96
C GLU A 58 39.21 -0.90 18.32
N LEU A 59 38.34 -1.54 17.52
CA LEU A 59 36.88 -1.44 17.69
C LEU A 59 36.36 -2.39 18.77
N PHE A 60 36.87 -3.65 18.76
CA PHE A 60 36.37 -4.72 19.62
C PHE A 60 37.50 -5.31 20.47
N ASP A 61 37.14 -5.76 21.65
CA ASP A 61 38.04 -6.57 22.50
C ASP A 61 38.14 -7.99 21.97
N SER A 62 36.97 -8.55 21.55
CA SER A 62 36.89 -9.83 20.86
C SER A 62 35.88 -9.78 19.73
N TYR A 63 36.14 -10.52 18.66
CA TYR A 63 35.25 -10.66 17.50
C TYR A 63 35.28 -12.08 16.98
N GLU A 64 34.07 -12.72 16.92
CA GLU A 64 33.94 -14.06 16.34
C GLU A 64 33.88 -13.94 14.82
N THR A 65 34.88 -14.51 14.11
CA THR A 65 34.97 -14.48 12.65
C THR A 65 33.85 -15.30 11.99
N GLU A 66 33.41 -16.37 12.66
CA GLU A 66 32.27 -17.16 12.18
C GLU A 66 30.98 -16.50 12.53
N ALA A 67 30.10 -16.35 11.52
CA ALA A 67 28.78 -15.79 11.73
C ALA A 67 27.87 -16.81 12.45
N PHE A 68 27.26 -16.42 13.56
CA PHE A 68 26.30 -17.27 14.26
C PHE A 68 24.90 -17.24 13.62
N ALA A 69 24.60 -16.22 12.80
CA ALA A 69 23.38 -16.14 12.00
C ALA A 69 23.67 -15.57 10.60
N SER A 70 22.94 -16.04 9.61
CA SER A 70 23.14 -15.68 8.22
C SER A 70 21.80 -15.54 7.51
N ALA A 71 21.56 -14.38 6.90
CA ALA A 71 20.37 -14.05 6.12
C ALA A 71 20.73 -13.74 4.66
N SER A 72 19.73 -13.45 3.84
CA SER A 72 19.90 -13.15 2.41
C SER A 72 20.81 -11.95 2.16
N MET A 73 20.71 -10.90 2.99
CA MET A 73 21.40 -9.62 2.80
C MET A 73 22.56 -9.39 3.74
N ALA A 74 22.61 -10.09 4.88
CA ALA A 74 23.54 -9.84 5.95
C ALA A 74 23.94 -11.12 6.67
N GLN A 75 24.97 -11.03 7.47
CA GLN A 75 25.32 -12.03 8.47
C GLN A 75 25.63 -11.35 9.81
N VAL A 76 25.47 -12.07 10.91
CA VAL A 76 25.59 -11.54 12.26
C VAL A 76 26.72 -12.26 13.00
N HIS A 77 27.61 -11.47 13.57
CA HIS A 77 28.77 -11.93 14.34
C HIS A 77 28.63 -11.51 15.81
N ARG A 78 29.17 -12.30 16.70
CA ARG A 78 29.33 -11.91 18.11
C ARG A 78 30.61 -11.13 18.29
N ALA A 79 30.55 -10.11 19.11
CA ALA A 79 31.74 -9.35 19.50
C ALA A 79 31.59 -8.84 20.95
N THR A 80 32.69 -8.38 21.51
CA THR A 80 32.71 -7.66 22.77
C THR A 80 33.36 -6.31 22.54
N LEU A 81 32.71 -5.25 22.96
CA LEU A 81 33.24 -3.89 22.87
C LEU A 81 34.43 -3.72 23.84
N LYS A 82 35.27 -2.71 23.62
CA LYS A 82 36.35 -2.36 24.55
C LYS A 82 35.83 -1.99 25.96
N THR A 83 34.59 -1.61 26.05
CA THR A 83 33.86 -1.30 27.31
C THR A 83 33.33 -2.55 28.01
N GLY A 84 33.47 -3.75 27.41
CA GLY A 84 33.07 -5.04 27.97
C GLY A 84 31.65 -5.49 27.61
N GLU A 85 30.85 -4.68 26.92
CA GLU A 85 29.51 -5.09 26.52
C GLU A 85 29.55 -6.11 25.37
N LYS A 86 28.73 -7.16 25.48
CA LYS A 86 28.52 -8.15 24.41
C LYS A 86 27.59 -7.59 23.37
N VAL A 87 27.99 -7.65 22.11
CA VAL A 87 27.25 -7.09 20.99
C VAL A 87 27.06 -8.08 19.86
N ALA A 88 25.97 -7.90 19.13
CA ALA A 88 25.72 -8.53 17.84
C ALA A 88 26.06 -7.51 16.74
N VAL A 89 26.95 -7.88 15.84
CA VAL A 89 27.38 -7.06 14.71
C VAL A 89 26.79 -7.64 13.43
N LYS A 90 25.74 -6.99 12.92
CA LYS A 90 25.07 -7.33 11.64
C LYS A 90 25.84 -6.64 10.52
N VAL A 91 26.38 -7.42 9.59
CA VAL A 91 27.25 -6.95 8.51
C VAL A 91 26.61 -7.26 7.17
N GLN A 92 26.43 -6.25 6.35
CA GLN A 92 25.87 -6.40 5.02
C GLN A 92 26.82 -7.18 4.11
N ARG A 93 26.26 -8.05 3.28
CA ARG A 93 27.03 -8.78 2.29
C ARG A 93 27.57 -7.81 1.23
N PRO A 94 28.86 -7.88 0.88
CA PRO A 94 29.41 -7.05 -0.18
C PRO A 94 28.66 -7.29 -1.50
N GLU A 95 28.61 -6.25 -2.31
CA GLU A 95 27.99 -6.26 -3.64
C GLU A 95 26.46 -6.52 -3.66
N ILE A 96 25.82 -6.82 -2.52
CA ILE A 96 24.38 -7.13 -2.50
C ILE A 96 23.54 -6.01 -3.09
N ARG A 97 23.92 -4.75 -2.83
CA ARG A 97 23.23 -3.57 -3.38
C ARG A 97 23.32 -3.52 -4.91
N ALA A 98 24.49 -3.79 -5.49
CA ALA A 98 24.68 -3.80 -6.94
C ALA A 98 23.83 -4.90 -7.59
N ILE A 99 23.82 -6.11 -6.99
CA ILE A 99 23.02 -7.24 -7.47
C ILE A 99 21.52 -6.88 -7.44
N ILE A 100 21.05 -6.30 -6.34
CA ILE A 100 19.62 -5.93 -6.19
C ILE A 100 19.23 -4.85 -7.20
N VAL A 101 20.08 -3.84 -7.43
CA VAL A 101 19.80 -2.78 -8.42
C VAL A 101 19.71 -3.37 -9.84
N GLU A 102 20.57 -4.33 -10.20
CA GLU A 102 20.48 -5.02 -11.48
C GLU A 102 19.20 -5.86 -11.60
N ASP A 103 18.84 -6.60 -10.55
CA ASP A 103 17.62 -7.40 -10.52
C ASP A 103 16.36 -6.49 -10.64
N ILE A 104 16.32 -5.35 -9.98
CA ILE A 104 15.25 -4.36 -10.11
C ILE A 104 15.13 -3.85 -11.56
N ARG A 105 16.24 -3.59 -12.23
CA ARG A 105 16.21 -3.20 -13.65
C ARG A 105 15.57 -4.27 -14.54
N ILE A 106 15.88 -5.54 -14.27
CA ILE A 106 15.25 -6.67 -14.98
C ILE A 106 13.75 -6.72 -14.67
N MET A 107 13.35 -6.52 -13.42
CA MET A 107 11.92 -6.48 -13.03
C MET A 107 11.17 -5.35 -13.74
N TYR A 108 11.74 -4.14 -13.84
CA TYR A 108 11.14 -3.06 -14.62
C TYR A 108 11.00 -3.40 -16.12
N MET A 109 12.02 -4.07 -16.69
CA MET A 109 11.94 -4.53 -18.08
C MET A 109 10.79 -5.54 -18.27
N LEU A 110 10.66 -6.51 -17.39
CA LEU A 110 9.58 -7.49 -17.42
C LEU A 110 8.21 -6.84 -17.19
N ALA A 111 8.08 -5.93 -16.23
CA ALA A 111 6.86 -5.19 -15.96
C ALA A 111 6.36 -4.43 -17.20
N ARG A 112 7.26 -3.74 -17.90
CA ARG A 112 6.93 -3.03 -19.16
C ARG A 112 6.51 -3.98 -20.28
N ILE A 113 7.13 -5.17 -20.38
CA ILE A 113 6.74 -6.19 -21.38
C ILE A 113 5.34 -6.71 -21.06
N PHE A 114 5.05 -7.04 -19.79
CA PHE A 114 3.75 -7.52 -19.36
C PHE A 114 2.65 -6.48 -19.58
N GLU A 115 2.89 -5.24 -19.21
CA GLU A 115 1.95 -4.13 -19.42
C GLU A 115 1.60 -3.92 -20.90
N ARG A 116 2.58 -4.11 -21.79
CA ARG A 116 2.36 -3.99 -23.26
C ARG A 116 1.70 -5.21 -23.88
N ARG A 117 1.99 -6.42 -23.38
CA ARG A 117 1.56 -7.69 -24.02
C ARG A 117 0.26 -8.23 -23.44
N ILE A 118 -0.08 -7.87 -22.21
CA ILE A 118 -1.22 -8.41 -21.47
C ILE A 118 -2.07 -7.22 -20.98
N PRO A 119 -3.08 -6.79 -21.77
CA PRO A 119 -3.89 -5.61 -21.41
C PRO A 119 -4.59 -5.71 -20.05
N SER A 120 -4.99 -6.92 -19.62
CA SER A 120 -5.61 -7.15 -18.32
C SER A 120 -4.68 -6.86 -17.12
N LEU A 121 -3.36 -6.82 -17.32
CA LEU A 121 -2.41 -6.49 -16.27
C LEU A 121 -2.19 -4.97 -16.09
N LYS A 122 -2.71 -4.13 -16.97
CA LYS A 122 -2.61 -2.66 -16.82
C LYS A 122 -3.29 -2.15 -15.56
N SER A 123 -4.42 -2.75 -15.19
CA SER A 123 -5.14 -2.41 -13.95
C SER A 123 -4.36 -2.73 -12.67
N PHE A 124 -3.37 -3.61 -12.74
CA PHE A 124 -2.51 -3.99 -11.60
C PHE A 124 -1.26 -3.11 -11.43
N ASP A 125 -1.04 -2.15 -12.33
CA ASP A 125 0.15 -1.28 -12.34
C ASP A 125 1.47 -2.03 -12.04
N PRO A 126 1.94 -2.91 -12.94
CA PRO A 126 3.16 -3.68 -12.72
C PRO A 126 4.40 -2.82 -12.46
N ASN A 127 4.47 -1.62 -13.05
CA ASN A 127 5.58 -0.69 -12.83
C ASN A 127 5.53 -0.08 -11.42
N GLY A 128 4.36 0.30 -10.93
CA GLY A 128 4.15 0.75 -9.56
C GLY A 128 4.49 -0.32 -8.53
N LEU A 129 4.18 -1.59 -8.82
CA LEU A 129 4.59 -2.72 -7.98
C LEU A 129 6.11 -2.84 -7.86
N VAL A 130 6.83 -2.78 -8.98
CA VAL A 130 8.30 -2.84 -8.96
C VAL A 130 8.88 -1.62 -8.24
N LYS A 131 8.29 -0.44 -8.40
CA LYS A 131 8.70 0.77 -7.69
C LYS A 131 8.53 0.63 -6.18
N ASN A 132 7.39 0.15 -5.72
CA ASN A 132 7.14 -0.09 -4.29
C ASN A 132 8.12 -1.13 -3.72
N PHE A 133 8.45 -2.16 -4.50
CA PHE A 133 9.47 -3.13 -4.15
C PHE A 133 10.85 -2.48 -4.01
N GLU A 134 11.27 -1.69 -5.01
CA GLU A 134 12.53 -0.96 -5.01
C GLU A 134 12.67 -0.08 -3.76
N GLU A 135 11.66 0.73 -3.46
CA GLU A 135 11.66 1.58 -2.27
C GLU A 135 11.78 0.79 -0.97
N SER A 136 11.10 -0.35 -0.87
CA SER A 136 11.12 -1.21 0.31
C SER A 136 12.48 -1.88 0.50
N ILE A 137 13.02 -2.49 -0.56
CA ILE A 137 14.27 -3.24 -0.50
C ILE A 137 15.48 -2.33 -0.29
N LEU A 138 15.47 -1.12 -0.88
CA LEU A 138 16.55 -0.14 -0.69
C LEU A 138 16.57 0.40 0.74
N LYS A 139 15.41 0.52 1.41
CA LYS A 139 15.34 0.85 2.84
C LYS A 139 15.89 -0.28 3.71
N GLU A 140 15.59 -1.53 3.37
CA GLU A 140 16.09 -2.72 4.10
C GLU A 140 17.61 -2.89 3.96
N LEU A 141 18.19 -2.38 2.87
CA LEU A 141 19.64 -2.36 2.65
C LEU A 141 20.39 -1.30 3.46
N ASP A 142 19.71 -0.34 4.07
CA ASP A 142 20.35 0.68 4.88
C ASP A 142 20.10 0.45 6.36
N PHE A 143 21.10 -0.06 7.07
CA PHE A 143 20.99 -0.36 8.49
C PHE A 143 20.82 0.87 9.39
N ILE A 144 21.04 2.09 8.87
CA ILE A 144 20.65 3.31 9.59
C ILE A 144 19.14 3.32 9.81
N HIS A 145 18.33 2.92 8.80
CA HIS A 145 16.87 2.83 8.96
C HIS A 145 16.47 1.82 10.05
N GLU A 146 17.11 0.66 10.07
CA GLU A 146 16.87 -0.35 11.11
C GLU A 146 17.27 0.18 12.50
N SER A 147 18.42 0.84 12.62
CA SER A 147 18.89 1.44 13.87
C SER A 147 17.94 2.52 14.40
N VAL A 148 17.40 3.36 13.52
CA VAL A 148 16.40 4.38 13.85
C VAL A 148 15.09 3.74 14.31
N SER A 149 14.68 2.65 13.66
CA SER A 149 13.48 1.88 14.03
C SER A 149 13.61 1.28 15.44
N ILE A 150 14.76 0.67 15.77
CA ILE A 150 15.05 0.14 17.11
C ILE A 150 14.97 1.27 18.15
N GLN A 151 15.62 2.41 17.89
CA GLN A 151 15.64 3.53 18.83
C GLN A 151 14.26 4.17 19.02
N ARG A 152 13.46 4.28 17.95
CA ARG A 152 12.06 4.74 18.03
C ARG A 152 11.22 3.79 18.87
N PHE A 153 11.39 2.49 18.63
CA PHE A 153 10.67 1.46 19.39
C PHE A 153 11.09 1.49 20.88
N ALA A 154 12.39 1.56 21.16
CA ALA A 154 12.91 1.70 22.53
C ALA A 154 12.33 2.92 23.26
N ARG A 155 12.24 4.08 22.58
CA ARG A 155 11.62 5.27 23.15
C ARG A 155 10.14 5.03 23.50
N ASN A 156 9.37 4.41 22.61
CA ASN A 156 7.96 4.12 22.90
C ASN A 156 7.78 3.27 24.15
N ILE A 157 8.67 2.27 24.36
CA ILE A 157 8.66 1.43 25.56
C ILE A 157 9.08 2.22 26.80
N THR A 158 10.15 3.02 26.71
CA THR A 158 10.64 3.86 27.83
C THR A 158 9.61 4.92 28.25
N ASP A 159 8.86 5.47 27.29
CA ASP A 159 7.84 6.49 27.53
C ASP A 159 6.53 5.87 28.10
N ASP A 160 6.39 4.52 28.10
CA ASP A 160 5.27 3.81 28.70
C ASP A 160 5.65 3.23 30.09
N PRO A 161 5.26 3.89 31.20
CA PRO A 161 5.61 3.45 32.54
C PRO A 161 4.95 2.12 32.95
N HIS A 162 4.02 1.60 32.14
CA HIS A 162 3.31 0.35 32.36
C HIS A 162 3.81 -0.80 31.45
N ASP A 163 4.88 -0.58 30.69
CA ASP A 163 5.51 -1.64 29.91
C ASP A 163 6.72 -2.23 30.67
N ASP A 164 6.48 -3.31 31.37
CA ASP A 164 7.47 -4.16 32.06
C ASP A 164 7.66 -5.51 31.36
N THR A 165 7.16 -5.63 30.12
CA THR A 165 7.09 -6.91 29.40
C THR A 165 8.04 -7.00 28.21
N THR A 166 8.56 -5.86 27.76
CA THR A 166 9.30 -5.76 26.49
C THR A 166 10.72 -5.28 26.72
N HIS A 167 11.69 -5.98 26.14
CA HIS A 167 13.09 -5.50 26.04
C HIS A 167 13.42 -5.14 24.60
N VAL A 168 14.16 -4.05 24.42
CA VAL A 168 14.61 -3.60 23.10
C VAL A 168 16.13 -3.53 23.09
N PRO A 169 16.81 -4.18 22.12
CA PRO A 169 18.26 -4.17 22.05
C PRO A 169 18.81 -2.74 21.97
N LYS A 170 19.82 -2.43 22.79
CA LYS A 170 20.52 -1.16 22.72
C LYS A 170 21.33 -1.07 21.43
N VAL A 171 21.20 0.04 20.69
CA VAL A 171 22.01 0.30 19.49
C VAL A 171 23.23 1.14 19.84
N TYR A 172 24.39 0.73 19.36
CA TYR A 172 25.66 1.41 19.52
C TYR A 172 25.95 2.25 18.27
N ARG A 173 25.54 3.52 18.27
CA ARG A 173 25.61 4.40 17.10
C ARG A 173 27.02 4.61 16.56
N GLU A 174 28.02 4.69 17.44
CA GLU A 174 29.43 4.87 17.06
C GLU A 174 29.99 3.69 16.24
N TYR A 175 29.33 2.52 16.33
CA TYR A 175 29.67 1.27 15.62
C TYR A 175 28.62 0.91 14.57
N THR A 176 27.80 1.88 14.15
CA THR A 176 26.71 1.65 13.20
C THR A 176 26.82 2.57 11.99
N THR A 177 26.73 1.98 10.80
CA THR A 177 26.73 2.66 9.48
C THR A 177 25.61 2.10 8.61
N GLY A 178 25.50 2.51 7.36
CA GLY A 178 24.55 1.94 6.41
C GLY A 178 24.75 0.45 6.12
N LYS A 179 25.99 -0.10 6.39
CA LYS A 179 26.31 -1.51 6.11
C LYS A 179 26.69 -2.32 7.35
N VAL A 180 26.83 -1.68 8.49
CA VAL A 180 27.16 -2.32 9.77
C VAL A 180 26.18 -1.83 10.81
N LEU A 181 25.47 -2.74 11.48
CA LEU A 181 24.61 -2.44 12.63
C LEU A 181 25.16 -3.18 13.85
N THR A 182 25.52 -2.41 14.86
CA THR A 182 25.99 -2.96 16.14
C THR A 182 24.95 -2.71 17.21
N MET A 183 24.45 -3.77 17.79
CA MET A 183 23.42 -3.73 18.83
C MET A 183 23.76 -4.70 19.97
N GLU A 184 23.09 -4.57 21.10
CA GLU A 184 23.20 -5.47 22.25
C GLU A 184 23.02 -6.94 21.83
N PHE A 185 23.90 -7.80 22.28
CA PHE A 185 23.75 -9.24 22.10
C PHE A 185 22.72 -9.78 23.07
N ILE A 186 21.59 -10.24 22.54
CA ILE A 186 20.50 -10.77 23.33
C ILE A 186 20.61 -12.29 23.46
N SER A 187 20.60 -12.78 24.70
CA SER A 187 20.52 -14.19 25.00
C SER A 187 19.13 -14.53 25.53
N GLY A 188 18.44 -15.45 24.86
CA GLY A 188 17.09 -15.85 25.21
C GLY A 188 16.66 -17.12 24.48
N VAL A 189 15.49 -17.63 24.80
CA VAL A 189 14.86 -18.80 24.18
C VAL A 189 13.92 -18.33 23.08
N LYS A 190 13.99 -18.96 21.90
CA LYS A 190 13.04 -18.65 20.82
C LYS A 190 11.62 -19.00 21.23
N VAL A 191 10.71 -18.14 20.92
CA VAL A 191 9.29 -18.31 21.27
C VAL A 191 8.67 -19.53 20.59
N THR A 192 9.27 -20.04 19.50
CA THR A 192 8.85 -21.27 18.81
C THR A 192 9.22 -22.55 19.53
N ASP A 193 10.20 -22.51 20.40
CA ASP A 193 10.79 -23.71 21.01
C ASP A 193 10.03 -24.07 22.31
N SER A 194 8.75 -24.43 22.19
CA SER A 194 7.84 -24.69 23.33
C SER A 194 8.44 -25.65 24.38
N LYS A 195 9.14 -26.71 23.94
CA LYS A 195 9.80 -27.66 24.85
C LYS A 195 10.94 -27.01 25.63
N ILE A 196 11.73 -26.15 24.98
CA ILE A 196 12.84 -25.42 25.62
C ILE A 196 12.28 -24.34 26.54
N LEU A 197 11.19 -23.67 26.19
CA LEU A 197 10.50 -22.73 27.10
C LEU A 197 10.09 -23.43 28.39
N GLU A 198 9.39 -24.55 28.29
CA GLU A 198 8.94 -25.33 29.47
C GLU A 198 10.13 -25.86 30.31
N SER A 199 11.20 -26.37 29.68
CA SER A 199 12.38 -26.86 30.37
C SER A 199 13.16 -25.77 31.10
N ASN A 200 13.06 -24.51 30.65
CA ASN A 200 13.61 -23.34 31.33
C ASN A 200 12.65 -22.71 32.34
N GLY A 201 11.50 -23.34 32.60
CA GLY A 201 10.54 -22.91 33.63
C GLY A 201 9.60 -21.79 33.18
N TYR A 202 9.51 -21.48 31.88
CA TYR A 202 8.58 -20.46 31.38
C TYR A 202 7.17 -21.04 31.22
N ASN A 203 6.19 -20.31 31.72
CA ASN A 203 4.78 -20.62 31.51
C ASN A 203 4.35 -20.12 30.12
N ARG A 204 3.94 -21.05 29.24
CA ARG A 204 3.54 -20.74 27.86
C ARG A 204 2.39 -19.74 27.79
N LYS A 205 1.40 -19.86 28.71
CA LYS A 205 0.26 -18.94 28.76
C LYS A 205 0.69 -17.51 29.11
N GLU A 206 1.63 -17.36 30.05
CA GLU A 206 2.17 -16.05 30.42
C GLU A 206 2.98 -15.43 29.27
N VAL A 207 3.79 -16.25 28.57
CA VAL A 207 4.52 -15.80 27.39
C VAL A 207 3.57 -15.36 26.28
N ALA A 208 2.49 -16.12 26.03
CA ALA A 208 1.44 -15.78 25.07
C ALA A 208 0.77 -14.45 25.42
N GLN A 209 0.40 -14.24 26.68
CA GLN A 209 -0.22 -13.01 27.17
C GLN A 209 0.71 -11.79 27.02
N LYS A 210 1.98 -11.93 27.42
CA LYS A 210 2.99 -10.86 27.26
C LYS A 210 3.21 -10.50 25.78
N LEU A 211 3.34 -11.51 24.92
CA LEU A 211 3.51 -11.30 23.49
C LEU A 211 2.29 -10.61 22.87
N ALA A 212 1.07 -11.04 23.24
CA ALA A 212 -0.16 -10.42 22.81
C ALA A 212 -0.24 -8.95 23.25
N LEU A 213 0.03 -8.69 24.53
CA LEU A 213 0.02 -7.35 25.10
C LEU A 213 1.03 -6.43 24.41
N THR A 214 2.28 -6.90 24.24
CA THR A 214 3.35 -6.16 23.56
C THR A 214 2.92 -5.78 22.14
N TYR A 215 2.32 -6.72 21.38
CA TYR A 215 1.91 -6.45 20.02
C TYR A 215 0.70 -5.50 19.93
N ILE A 216 -0.29 -5.66 20.79
CA ILE A 216 -1.46 -4.78 20.89
C ILE A 216 -1.05 -3.34 21.21
N LYS A 217 -0.09 -3.15 22.14
CA LYS A 217 0.46 -1.82 22.45
C LYS A 217 1.15 -1.20 21.21
N GLN A 218 1.94 -1.97 20.48
CA GLN A 218 2.60 -1.50 19.24
C GLN A 218 1.59 -0.90 18.26
N VAL A 219 0.47 -1.59 18.06
CA VAL A 219 -0.56 -1.18 17.09
C VAL A 219 -1.42 -0.03 17.65
N PHE A 220 -2.03 -0.21 18.82
CA PHE A 220 -3.10 0.67 19.30
C PHE A 220 -2.63 1.80 20.22
N GLU A 221 -1.44 1.67 20.82
CA GLU A 221 -0.91 2.69 21.72
C GLU A 221 0.20 3.51 21.05
N TYR A 222 1.20 2.84 20.51
CA TYR A 222 2.36 3.49 19.89
C TYR A 222 2.12 3.90 18.44
N GLY A 223 1.21 3.22 17.71
CA GLY A 223 1.00 3.42 16.28
C GLY A 223 2.26 3.10 15.45
N PHE A 224 3.15 2.28 16.03
CA PHE A 224 4.39 1.83 15.43
C PHE A 224 4.60 0.36 15.76
N PHE A 225 4.47 -0.52 14.78
CA PHE A 225 4.39 -1.95 14.98
C PHE A 225 5.34 -2.72 14.09
N HIS A 226 5.73 -3.90 14.54
CA HIS A 226 6.51 -4.84 13.76
C HIS A 226 5.66 -5.42 12.62
N ALA A 227 6.04 -5.13 11.37
CA ALA A 227 5.26 -5.52 10.19
C ALA A 227 5.56 -6.95 9.69
N ASP A 228 6.68 -7.54 10.11
CA ASP A 228 7.06 -8.94 9.81
C ASP A 228 7.57 -9.65 11.07
N PRO A 229 6.71 -9.93 12.07
CA PRO A 229 7.12 -10.52 13.36
C PRO A 229 7.39 -12.02 13.20
N HIS A 230 8.46 -12.35 12.45
CA HIS A 230 8.84 -13.74 12.22
C HIS A 230 9.18 -14.43 13.55
N PRO A 231 8.60 -15.61 13.84
CA PRO A 231 8.79 -16.30 15.12
C PRO A 231 10.25 -16.58 15.49
N GLY A 232 11.13 -16.78 14.49
CA GLY A 232 12.57 -16.98 14.67
C GLY A 232 13.32 -15.77 15.23
N ASN A 233 12.71 -14.57 15.17
CA ASN A 233 13.27 -13.29 15.60
C ASN A 233 12.66 -12.79 16.92
N ILE A 234 11.90 -13.63 17.64
CA ILE A 234 11.28 -13.28 18.92
C ILE A 234 11.85 -14.19 19.99
N LEU A 235 12.44 -13.58 21.01
CA LEU A 235 13.04 -14.27 22.14
C LEU A 235 12.29 -13.99 23.43
N VAL A 236 12.28 -14.98 24.33
CA VAL A 236 11.91 -14.84 25.74
C VAL A 236 13.20 -14.78 26.55
N LEU A 237 13.40 -13.69 27.28
CA LEU A 237 14.60 -13.44 28.08
C LEU A 237 14.50 -14.13 29.45
N PRO A 238 15.63 -14.30 30.19
CA PRO A 238 15.64 -14.90 31.52
C PRO A 238 14.69 -14.25 32.54
N ASN A 239 14.42 -12.96 32.42
CA ASN A 239 13.45 -12.22 33.22
C ASN A 239 11.99 -12.34 32.70
N GLY A 240 11.76 -13.14 31.66
CA GLY A 240 10.45 -13.34 31.05
C GLY A 240 9.97 -12.22 30.16
N HIS A 241 10.85 -11.26 29.79
CA HIS A 241 10.51 -10.20 28.84
C HIS A 241 10.55 -10.74 27.39
N ILE A 242 9.74 -10.16 26.55
CA ILE A 242 9.75 -10.42 25.11
C ILE A 242 10.74 -9.48 24.41
N CYS A 243 11.58 -10.01 23.53
CA CYS A 243 12.54 -9.23 22.76
C CYS A 243 12.41 -9.56 21.28
N PHE A 244 12.26 -8.54 20.44
CA PHE A 244 12.36 -8.65 18.99
C PHE A 244 13.79 -8.35 18.55
N LEU A 245 14.31 -9.11 17.56
CA LEU A 245 15.69 -9.00 17.10
C LEU A 245 15.85 -8.27 15.78
N ASP A 246 14.85 -8.31 14.90
CA ASP A 246 14.89 -7.72 13.57
C ASP A 246 13.89 -6.57 13.49
N PHE A 247 14.34 -5.37 13.13
CA PHE A 247 13.52 -4.17 12.99
C PHE A 247 13.57 -3.61 11.57
N GLY A 248 13.97 -4.41 10.60
CA GLY A 248 14.06 -4.04 9.19
C GLY A 248 12.71 -3.67 8.57
N MET A 249 11.63 -4.31 9.04
CA MET A 249 10.27 -4.02 8.57
C MET A 249 9.37 -3.54 9.72
N MET A 250 9.24 -2.23 9.84
CA MET A 250 8.32 -1.60 10.80
C MET A 250 7.19 -0.87 10.08
N GLY A 251 5.97 -1.01 10.59
CA GLY A 251 4.80 -0.28 10.12
C GLY A 251 4.48 0.92 11.01
N SER A 252 3.90 1.96 10.42
CA SER A 252 3.35 3.09 11.17
C SER A 252 1.88 3.28 10.83
N ILE A 253 1.06 3.51 11.82
CA ILE A 253 -0.37 3.78 11.68
C ILE A 253 -0.66 5.16 12.25
N LEU A 254 -1.41 5.96 11.50
CA LEU A 254 -1.86 7.27 11.97
C LEU A 254 -2.92 7.11 13.08
N GLN A 255 -2.97 8.05 14.01
CA GLN A 255 -3.95 8.03 15.10
C GLN A 255 -5.40 7.95 14.58
N ARG A 256 -5.71 8.58 13.44
CA ARG A 256 -7.00 8.49 12.76
C ARG A 256 -7.34 7.03 12.38
N ASP A 257 -6.38 6.30 11.85
CA ASP A 257 -6.59 4.93 11.37
C ASP A 257 -6.69 3.93 12.54
N ILE A 258 -5.94 4.18 13.64
CA ILE A 258 -6.10 3.44 14.90
C ILE A 258 -7.53 3.59 15.43
N GLU A 259 -8.09 4.80 15.42
CA GLU A 259 -9.47 5.05 15.84
C GLU A 259 -10.49 4.32 14.95
N ILE A 260 -10.25 4.31 13.63
CA ILE A 260 -11.11 3.59 12.67
C ILE A 260 -11.07 2.09 12.94
N LEU A 261 -9.87 1.51 13.09
CA LEU A 261 -9.67 0.10 13.42
C LEU A 261 -10.34 -0.26 14.76
N GLY A 262 -10.16 0.58 15.78
CA GLY A 262 -10.81 0.39 17.08
C GLY A 262 -12.34 0.34 16.97
N ASN A 263 -12.94 1.27 16.24
CA ASN A 263 -14.38 1.28 15.97
C ASN A 263 -14.81 0.05 15.16
N LEU A 264 -14.01 -0.39 14.20
CA LEU A 264 -14.27 -1.56 13.38
C LEU A 264 -14.33 -2.83 14.23
N PHE A 265 -13.31 -3.11 15.07
CA PHE A 265 -13.30 -4.27 15.94
C PHE A 265 -14.46 -4.28 16.96
N LEU A 266 -14.77 -3.12 17.54
CA LEU A 266 -15.91 -3.02 18.46
C LEU A 266 -17.24 -3.18 17.71
N ALA A 267 -17.35 -2.70 16.48
CA ALA A 267 -18.55 -2.89 15.66
C ALA A 267 -18.75 -4.36 15.27
N VAL A 268 -17.68 -5.10 14.94
CA VAL A 268 -17.74 -6.55 14.70
C VAL A 268 -18.17 -7.29 15.97
N LYS A 269 -17.58 -6.99 17.12
CA LYS A 269 -17.96 -7.60 18.41
C LYS A 269 -19.40 -7.29 18.80
N SER A 270 -19.91 -6.09 18.49
CA SER A 270 -21.31 -5.70 18.73
C SER A 270 -22.28 -6.14 17.63
N LYS A 271 -21.78 -6.80 16.58
CA LYS A 271 -22.55 -7.29 15.43
C LYS A 271 -23.32 -6.16 14.70
N ASP A 272 -22.75 -4.95 14.68
CA ASP A 272 -23.38 -3.75 14.09
C ASP A 272 -22.89 -3.52 12.66
N VAL A 273 -23.63 -4.10 11.69
CA VAL A 273 -23.33 -4.04 10.25
C VAL A 273 -23.14 -2.60 9.78
N LYS A 274 -24.00 -1.67 10.22
CA LYS A 274 -23.93 -0.25 9.78
C LYS A 274 -22.65 0.42 10.25
N LYS A 275 -22.19 0.12 11.47
CA LYS A 275 -20.92 0.67 11.98
C LYS A 275 -19.72 0.06 11.29
N ILE A 276 -19.76 -1.23 10.94
CA ILE A 276 -18.70 -1.89 10.16
C ILE A 276 -18.56 -1.19 8.80
N ILE A 277 -19.64 -1.05 8.05
CA ILE A 277 -19.63 -0.36 6.76
C ILE A 277 -19.12 1.08 6.88
N LYS A 278 -19.61 1.82 7.89
CA LYS A 278 -19.14 3.18 8.14
C LYS A 278 -17.64 3.24 8.44
N ALA A 279 -17.09 2.26 9.14
CA ALA A 279 -15.66 2.17 9.40
C ALA A 279 -14.87 1.88 8.12
N LEU A 280 -15.33 0.96 7.27
CA LEU A 280 -14.73 0.65 5.97
C LEU A 280 -14.73 1.87 5.03
N MET A 281 -15.85 2.57 4.91
CA MET A 281 -15.95 3.80 4.10
C MET A 281 -14.96 4.88 4.59
N ARG A 282 -14.83 5.04 5.91
CA ARG A 282 -13.87 6.01 6.49
C ARG A 282 -12.43 5.60 6.28
N MET A 283 -12.14 4.30 6.27
CA MET A 283 -10.80 3.76 6.02
C MET A 283 -10.37 3.95 4.57
N SER A 284 -11.31 3.77 3.63
CA SER A 284 -11.06 3.91 2.19
C SER A 284 -11.22 5.35 1.67
N ASP A 285 -11.57 6.30 2.54
CA ASP A 285 -11.90 7.69 2.17
C ASP A 285 -12.96 7.78 1.05
N THR A 286 -13.85 6.77 0.99
CA THR A 286 -14.89 6.60 -0.03
C THR A 286 -16.20 7.17 0.48
N THR A 287 -16.84 8.03 -0.32
CA THR A 287 -18.14 8.65 0.01
C THR A 287 -19.33 7.88 -0.54
N ALA A 288 -19.12 7.09 -1.60
CA ALA A 288 -20.19 6.30 -2.23
C ALA A 288 -19.65 4.96 -2.72
N ILE A 289 -20.41 3.89 -2.50
CA ILE A 289 -20.11 2.53 -2.99
C ILE A 289 -21.18 2.17 -4.01
N ARG A 290 -20.79 1.70 -5.19
CA ARG A 290 -21.71 1.41 -6.31
C ARG A 290 -22.78 0.39 -5.93
N GLU A 291 -22.44 -0.62 -5.13
CA GLU A 291 -23.31 -1.74 -4.76
C GLU A 291 -23.53 -1.82 -3.22
N MET A 292 -24.00 -0.73 -2.62
CA MET A 292 -24.18 -0.64 -1.17
C MET A 292 -25.02 -1.79 -0.58
N ARG A 293 -26.10 -2.20 -1.26
CA ARG A 293 -26.93 -3.32 -0.78
C ARG A 293 -26.21 -4.65 -0.77
N SER A 294 -25.43 -4.93 -1.80
CA SER A 294 -24.61 -6.16 -1.90
C SER A 294 -23.58 -6.19 -0.78
N LEU A 295 -22.91 -5.06 -0.52
CA LEU A 295 -22.00 -4.91 0.62
C LEU A 295 -22.69 -5.12 1.96
N GLU A 296 -23.89 -4.56 2.17
CA GLU A 296 -24.66 -4.77 3.40
C GLU A 296 -25.00 -6.25 3.63
N TYR A 297 -25.40 -6.97 2.57
CA TYR A 297 -25.65 -8.41 2.65
C TYR A 297 -24.39 -9.19 2.99
N GLU A 298 -23.27 -8.91 2.33
CA GLU A 298 -22.00 -9.62 2.56
C GLU A 298 -21.46 -9.39 3.97
N ILE A 299 -21.50 -8.14 4.47
CA ILE A 299 -21.12 -7.84 5.85
C ILE A 299 -22.07 -8.48 6.86
N ASN A 300 -23.36 -8.54 6.57
CA ASN A 300 -24.31 -9.23 7.42
C ASN A 300 -24.06 -10.75 7.46
N GLU A 301 -23.77 -11.36 6.32
CA GLU A 301 -23.40 -12.77 6.24
C GLU A 301 -22.10 -13.06 7.00
N PHE A 302 -21.10 -12.18 6.86
CA PHE A 302 -19.89 -12.24 7.66
C PHE A 302 -20.18 -12.19 9.17
N VAL A 303 -20.98 -11.23 9.62
CA VAL A 303 -21.34 -11.09 11.05
C VAL A 303 -22.14 -12.30 11.55
N CYS A 304 -23.03 -12.86 10.72
CA CYS A 304 -23.76 -14.07 11.05
C CYS A 304 -22.81 -15.28 11.14
N SER A 305 -21.97 -15.51 10.14
CA SER A 305 -21.01 -16.63 10.14
C SER A 305 -20.03 -16.55 11.32
N TYR A 306 -19.53 -15.35 11.61
CA TYR A 306 -18.70 -15.07 12.77
C TYR A 306 -19.39 -15.43 14.11
N SER A 307 -20.73 -15.30 14.16
CA SER A 307 -21.53 -15.59 15.36
C SER A 307 -21.82 -17.06 15.56
N PHE A 308 -21.92 -17.85 14.48
CA PHE A 308 -22.29 -19.28 14.56
C PHE A 308 -21.10 -20.22 14.66
N ALA A 309 -19.90 -19.77 14.27
CA ALA A 309 -18.72 -20.63 14.21
C ALA A 309 -18.12 -21.03 15.56
N GLY A 310 -18.54 -20.43 16.68
CA GLY A 310 -18.28 -20.84 18.09
C GLY A 310 -16.82 -21.10 18.51
N ILE A 311 -15.94 -21.37 17.57
CA ILE A 311 -14.56 -21.82 17.82
C ILE A 311 -13.54 -20.71 17.54
N HIS A 312 -13.92 -19.64 16.80
CA HIS A 312 -13.01 -18.60 16.34
C HIS A 312 -13.52 -17.16 16.57
N GLU A 313 -14.51 -16.97 17.44
CA GLU A 313 -15.15 -15.66 17.67
C GLU A 313 -14.19 -14.56 18.17
N ASN A 314 -12.97 -14.92 18.59
CA ASN A 314 -12.03 -14.01 19.24
C ASN A 314 -10.77 -13.73 18.41
N GLU A 315 -10.78 -14.07 17.10
CA GLU A 315 -9.61 -13.87 16.23
C GLU A 315 -9.65 -12.52 15.51
N MET A 316 -8.76 -11.62 15.89
CA MET A 316 -8.58 -10.34 15.21
C MET A 316 -8.09 -10.53 13.77
N SER A 317 -7.23 -11.51 13.52
CA SER A 317 -6.72 -11.85 12.20
C SER A 317 -7.80 -12.30 11.23
N THR A 318 -8.73 -13.15 11.69
CA THR A 318 -9.87 -13.63 10.89
C THR A 318 -10.76 -12.47 10.46
N VAL A 319 -11.06 -11.53 11.38
CA VAL A 319 -11.80 -10.31 11.05
C VAL A 319 -11.10 -9.50 9.97
N LEU A 320 -9.79 -9.26 10.11
CA LEU A 320 -9.02 -8.48 9.15
C LEU A 320 -8.90 -9.17 7.78
N LEU A 321 -8.76 -10.50 7.75
CA LEU A 321 -8.69 -11.27 6.50
C LEU A 321 -10.00 -11.20 5.73
N GLN A 322 -11.13 -11.41 6.38
CA GLN A 322 -12.45 -11.36 5.72
C GLN A 322 -12.77 -9.93 5.24
N LEU A 323 -12.46 -8.92 6.05
CA LEU A 323 -12.61 -7.54 5.63
C LEU A 323 -11.68 -7.15 4.49
N LYS A 324 -10.46 -7.70 4.43
CA LYS A 324 -9.55 -7.55 3.29
C LYS A 324 -10.20 -8.07 2.00
N ASP A 325 -10.84 -9.24 2.04
CA ASP A 325 -11.50 -9.80 0.86
C ASP A 325 -12.68 -8.94 0.39
N VAL A 326 -13.45 -8.37 1.31
CA VAL A 326 -14.49 -7.36 1.01
C VAL A 326 -13.88 -6.10 0.40
N ILE A 327 -12.80 -5.57 0.98
CA ILE A 327 -12.09 -4.38 0.48
C ILE A 327 -11.66 -4.58 -0.98
N VAL A 328 -11.07 -5.72 -1.30
CA VAL A 328 -10.62 -6.06 -2.66
C VAL A 328 -11.81 -6.23 -3.61
N ARG A 329 -12.87 -6.92 -3.19
CA ARG A 329 -14.05 -7.18 -4.02
C ARG A 329 -14.81 -5.92 -4.41
N TYR A 330 -14.91 -4.95 -3.50
CA TYR A 330 -15.61 -3.68 -3.73
C TYR A 330 -14.69 -2.54 -4.16
N ASP A 331 -13.44 -2.84 -4.54
CA ASP A 331 -12.41 -1.88 -5.00
C ASP A 331 -12.24 -0.68 -4.03
N LEU A 332 -12.26 -0.96 -2.73
CA LEU A 332 -12.08 0.06 -1.71
C LEU A 332 -10.59 0.42 -1.56
N LYS A 333 -10.23 1.66 -1.83
CA LYS A 333 -8.84 2.14 -1.77
C LYS A 333 -8.42 2.41 -0.33
N VAL A 334 -7.96 1.36 0.36
CA VAL A 334 -7.44 1.49 1.73
C VAL A 334 -5.92 1.76 1.73
N PRO A 335 -5.40 2.43 2.79
CA PRO A 335 -3.97 2.67 2.93
C PRO A 335 -3.15 1.37 2.95
N PRO A 336 -1.95 1.33 2.33
CA PRO A 336 -1.12 0.11 2.26
C PRO A 336 -0.74 -0.49 3.62
N HIS A 337 -0.62 0.33 4.66
CA HIS A 337 -0.30 -0.16 6.01
C HIS A 337 -1.39 -1.07 6.61
N PHE A 338 -2.63 -1.02 6.09
CA PHE A 338 -3.68 -1.95 6.50
C PHE A 338 -3.32 -3.41 6.13
N PHE A 339 -2.80 -3.64 4.93
CA PHE A 339 -2.38 -4.98 4.49
C PHE A 339 -1.17 -5.49 5.26
N LEU A 340 -0.21 -4.60 5.57
CA LEU A 340 0.93 -4.93 6.44
C LEU A 340 0.47 -5.31 7.84
N LEU A 341 -0.48 -4.57 8.42
CA LEU A 341 -1.07 -4.88 9.72
C LEU A 341 -1.81 -6.22 9.71
N THR A 342 -2.64 -6.46 8.68
CA THR A 342 -3.37 -7.72 8.55
C THR A 342 -2.42 -8.92 8.55
N ARG A 343 -1.34 -8.86 7.75
CA ARG A 343 -0.34 -9.93 7.69
C ARG A 343 0.37 -10.13 9.03
N SER A 344 0.86 -9.05 9.61
CA SER A 344 1.58 -9.14 10.89
C SER A 344 0.69 -9.65 12.02
N MET A 345 -0.60 -9.27 12.01
CA MET A 345 -1.60 -9.78 12.96
C MET A 345 -1.81 -11.29 12.79
N VAL A 346 -1.96 -11.76 11.55
CA VAL A 346 -2.09 -13.20 11.26
C VAL A 346 -0.89 -13.98 11.77
N THR A 347 0.32 -13.48 11.51
CA THR A 347 1.57 -14.13 11.94
C THR A 347 1.68 -14.19 13.46
N ILE A 348 1.44 -13.07 14.13
CA ILE A 348 1.61 -12.98 15.58
C ILE A 348 0.50 -13.75 16.33
N GLU A 349 -0.75 -13.66 15.88
CA GLU A 349 -1.86 -14.38 16.49
C GLU A 349 -1.70 -15.89 16.32
N GLY A 350 -1.25 -16.35 15.13
CA GLY A 350 -0.91 -17.75 14.92
C GLY A 350 0.18 -18.25 15.86
N LEU A 351 1.21 -17.42 16.11
CA LEU A 351 2.27 -17.74 17.08
C LEU A 351 1.74 -17.80 18.51
N ILE A 352 0.94 -16.82 18.92
CA ILE A 352 0.34 -16.75 20.26
C ILE A 352 -0.55 -17.96 20.53
N ARG A 353 -1.37 -18.38 19.55
CA ARG A 353 -2.23 -19.56 19.65
C ARG A 353 -1.47 -20.89 19.73
N ASN A 354 -0.30 -20.96 19.11
CA ASN A 354 0.59 -22.11 19.29
C ASN A 354 1.10 -22.24 20.74
N LEU A 355 1.17 -21.13 21.48
CA LEU A 355 1.54 -21.09 22.89
C LEU A 355 0.33 -21.33 23.80
N ASP A 356 -0.77 -20.65 23.52
CA ASP A 356 -2.04 -20.77 24.26
C ASP A 356 -3.24 -20.71 23.29
N PRO A 357 -3.85 -21.87 22.96
CA PRO A 357 -4.99 -21.93 22.03
C PRO A 357 -6.27 -21.23 22.55
N GLU A 358 -6.37 -21.00 23.84
CA GLU A 358 -7.56 -20.40 24.48
C GLU A 358 -7.48 -18.87 24.59
N ILE A 359 -6.38 -18.26 24.16
CA ILE A 359 -6.17 -16.82 24.32
C ILE A 359 -7.17 -16.00 23.51
N ASP A 360 -7.75 -14.98 24.14
CA ASP A 360 -8.62 -13.99 23.47
C ASP A 360 -7.86 -12.69 23.24
N MET A 361 -7.32 -12.54 22.03
CA MET A 361 -6.59 -11.33 21.59
C MET A 361 -7.49 -10.09 21.62
N LEU A 362 -8.77 -10.23 21.32
CA LEU A 362 -9.72 -9.11 21.30
C LEU A 362 -10.04 -8.60 22.71
N GLU A 363 -10.10 -9.50 23.70
CA GLU A 363 -10.30 -9.11 25.11
C GLU A 363 -9.07 -8.38 25.66
N ILE A 364 -7.86 -8.84 25.33
CA ILE A 364 -6.61 -8.15 25.67
C ILE A 364 -6.55 -6.77 25.00
N ALA A 365 -6.99 -6.66 23.73
CA ALA A 365 -7.00 -5.40 22.99
C ALA A 365 -8.06 -4.40 23.46
N ARG A 366 -9.15 -4.87 24.09
CA ARG A 366 -10.32 -4.08 24.46
C ARG A 366 -10.03 -2.77 25.21
N PRO A 367 -9.21 -2.74 26.27
CA PRO A 367 -8.88 -1.49 26.95
C PRO A 367 -8.15 -0.50 26.03
N TYR A 368 -7.25 -0.97 25.15
CA TYR A 368 -6.51 -0.16 24.21
C TYR A 368 -7.41 0.39 23.10
N LEU A 369 -8.33 -0.44 22.57
CA LEU A 369 -9.35 -0.01 21.60
C LEU A 369 -10.24 1.09 22.18
N ARG A 370 -10.71 0.92 23.42
CA ARG A 370 -11.50 1.95 24.11
C ARG A 370 -10.70 3.24 24.34
N LYS A 371 -9.44 3.12 24.80
CA LYS A 371 -8.53 4.26 25.00
C LYS A 371 -8.29 5.02 23.68
N ALA A 372 -8.07 4.29 22.57
CA ALA A 372 -7.87 4.87 21.25
C ALA A 372 -9.08 5.72 20.80
N ILE A 373 -10.29 5.21 21.00
CA ILE A 373 -11.54 5.91 20.68
C ILE A 373 -11.79 7.08 21.63
N ALA A 374 -11.55 6.89 22.93
CA ALA A 374 -11.76 7.93 23.96
C ALA A 374 -10.83 9.12 23.82
N ARG A 375 -9.63 8.97 23.25
CA ARG A 375 -8.71 10.07 22.95
C ARG A 375 -9.35 11.16 22.08
N LYS A 376 -10.37 10.82 21.28
CA LYS A 376 -11.16 11.77 20.49
C LYS A 376 -12.14 12.58 21.34
N LEU A 377 -12.63 12.01 22.44
CA LEU A 377 -13.62 12.61 23.34
C LEU A 377 -12.97 13.43 24.47
N ASN A 378 -11.66 13.67 24.41
CA ASN A 378 -10.99 14.52 25.42
C ASN A 378 -11.66 15.89 25.44
N PRO A 379 -12.33 16.28 26.56
CA PRO A 379 -13.11 17.51 26.65
C PRO A 379 -12.26 18.75 26.43
N PHE A 380 -10.99 18.70 26.79
CA PHE A 380 -10.05 19.81 26.56
C PHE A 380 -9.75 20.00 25.05
N LYS A 381 -9.53 18.89 24.30
CA LYS A 381 -9.36 18.96 22.82
C LYS A 381 -10.66 19.36 22.12
N LEU A 382 -11.81 18.94 22.66
CA LEU A 382 -13.12 19.35 22.13
C LEU A 382 -13.36 20.83 22.40
N GLY A 383 -13.05 21.31 23.59
CA GLY A 383 -13.12 22.74 23.96
C GLY A 383 -12.22 23.62 23.07
N MET A 384 -10.96 23.17 22.85
CA MET A 384 -10.04 23.85 21.93
C MET A 384 -10.53 23.86 20.47
N LYS A 385 -11.14 22.77 20.00
CA LYS A 385 -11.74 22.73 18.65
C LYS A 385 -12.94 23.68 18.53
N VAL A 386 -13.78 23.75 19.55
CA VAL A 386 -14.89 24.70 19.61
C VAL A 386 -14.37 26.13 19.64
N LEU A 387 -13.35 26.41 20.49
CA LEU A 387 -12.71 27.72 20.55
C LEU A 387 -12.05 28.12 19.22
N ASN A 388 -11.33 27.21 18.58
CA ASN A 388 -10.74 27.49 17.26
C ASN A 388 -11.82 27.66 16.19
N GLY A 389 -12.91 26.88 16.22
CA GLY A 389 -14.04 27.07 15.31
C GLY A 389 -14.76 28.41 15.54
N LEU A 390 -14.89 28.85 16.79
CA LEU A 390 -15.42 30.18 17.12
C LEU A 390 -14.47 31.31 16.68
N TYR A 391 -13.15 31.10 16.81
CA TYR A 391 -12.16 32.05 16.32
C TYR A 391 -12.16 32.15 14.79
N GLU A 392 -12.22 31.01 14.08
CA GLU A 392 -12.37 31.00 12.62
C GLU A 392 -13.68 31.67 12.20
N MET A 393 -14.79 31.42 12.90
CA MET A 393 -16.08 32.03 12.64
C MET A 393 -16.04 33.54 12.92
N ALA A 394 -15.35 34.00 13.96
CA ALA A 394 -15.14 35.42 14.23
C ALA A 394 -14.31 36.10 13.12
N ASN A 395 -13.24 35.46 12.64
CA ASN A 395 -12.45 35.95 11.51
C ASN A 395 -13.30 36.00 10.21
N TYR A 396 -14.12 34.98 9.95
CA TYR A 396 -15.07 35.01 8.84
C TYR A 396 -16.09 36.15 8.95
N MET A 397 -16.59 36.42 10.16
CA MET A 397 -17.52 37.54 10.39
C MET A 397 -16.83 38.90 10.23
N GLU A 398 -15.57 39.01 10.47
CA GLU A 398 -14.77 40.24 10.28
C GLU A 398 -14.50 40.51 8.78
N GLU A 399 -14.29 39.47 7.98
CA GLU A 399 -14.10 39.57 6.54
C GLU A 399 -15.41 39.65 5.73
N PHE A 400 -16.50 39.07 6.24
CA PHE A 400 -17.82 38.99 5.59
C PHE A 400 -18.39 40.36 5.12
N PRO A 401 -18.29 41.45 5.88
CA PRO A 401 -18.75 42.77 5.43
C PRO A 401 -17.96 43.29 4.22
N ASN A 402 -16.68 42.98 4.14
CA ASN A 402 -15.82 43.35 3.01
C ASN A 402 -16.12 42.52 1.77
N ASP A 403 -16.35 41.22 1.93
CA ASP A 403 -16.73 40.33 0.86
C ASP A 403 -18.14 40.67 0.32
N LEU A 404 -19.07 40.97 1.21
CA LEU A 404 -20.41 41.44 0.82
C LEU A 404 -20.36 42.81 0.07
N LYS A 405 -19.56 43.77 0.58
CA LYS A 405 -19.30 45.03 -0.13
C LYS A 405 -18.69 44.82 -1.51
N ASN A 406 -17.71 43.91 -1.61
CA ASN A 406 -17.07 43.59 -2.87
C ASN A 406 -18.01 42.85 -3.83
N ALA A 407 -18.86 41.98 -3.35
CA ALA A 407 -19.89 41.29 -4.14
C ALA A 407 -20.92 42.30 -4.65
N VAL A 408 -21.46 43.14 -3.78
CA VAL A 408 -22.43 44.20 -4.16
C VAL A 408 -21.80 45.20 -5.13
N ARG A 409 -20.54 45.56 -4.94
CA ARG A 409 -19.79 46.45 -5.86
C ARG A 409 -19.56 45.80 -7.22
N LYS A 410 -19.29 44.50 -7.29
CA LYS A 410 -19.19 43.73 -8.54
C LYS A 410 -20.54 43.62 -9.26
N ILE A 411 -21.62 43.48 -8.52
CA ILE A 411 -22.99 43.49 -9.06
C ILE A 411 -23.30 44.87 -9.65
N ASN A 412 -23.10 45.96 -8.88
CA ASN A 412 -23.36 47.32 -9.30
C ASN A 412 -22.48 47.83 -10.47
N THR A 413 -21.27 47.30 -10.62
CA THR A 413 -20.37 47.67 -11.71
C THR A 413 -20.54 46.81 -12.96
N GLY A 414 -21.52 45.87 -13.00
CA GLY A 414 -21.79 45.00 -14.15
C GLY A 414 -20.63 44.03 -14.49
N LYS A 415 -19.64 43.84 -13.61
CA LYS A 415 -18.50 42.99 -13.80
C LYS A 415 -18.68 41.60 -13.14
N ILE A 416 -19.86 41.00 -13.33
CA ILE A 416 -20.06 39.61 -12.93
C ILE A 416 -19.62 38.74 -14.11
N ASN A 417 -18.40 38.19 -14.06
CA ASN A 417 -18.05 37.08 -14.91
C ASN A 417 -18.54 35.78 -14.26
N VAL A 418 -19.78 35.37 -14.68
CA VAL A 418 -20.28 34.06 -14.34
C VAL A 418 -19.67 33.07 -15.34
N ASN A 419 -18.61 32.38 -14.97
CA ASN A 419 -18.13 31.22 -15.70
C ASN A 419 -19.13 30.07 -15.47
N LEU A 420 -20.14 29.99 -16.34
CA LEU A 420 -21.04 28.83 -16.40
C LEU A 420 -20.28 27.71 -17.13
N ASN A 421 -19.62 26.89 -16.38
CA ASN A 421 -19.06 25.63 -16.88
C ASN A 421 -20.20 24.62 -17.02
N HIS A 422 -20.88 24.63 -18.18
CA HIS A 422 -21.89 23.63 -18.51
C HIS A 422 -21.17 22.32 -18.88
N GLN A 423 -20.95 21.47 -17.90
CA GLN A 423 -20.59 20.07 -18.12
C GLN A 423 -21.78 19.39 -18.83
N GLY A 424 -21.60 19.07 -20.12
CA GLY A 424 -22.62 18.36 -20.92
C GLY A 424 -23.00 18.98 -22.24
N ILE A 425 -22.55 20.20 -22.59
CA ILE A 425 -22.82 20.81 -23.91
C ILE A 425 -21.83 20.33 -24.97
N ASP A 426 -20.64 19.94 -24.60
CA ASP A 426 -19.58 19.49 -25.55
C ASP A 426 -20.06 18.36 -26.49
N PRO A 427 -20.75 17.29 -26.03
CA PRO A 427 -21.29 16.27 -26.92
C PRO A 427 -22.32 16.80 -27.91
N LEU A 428 -23.14 17.74 -27.48
CA LEU A 428 -24.16 18.36 -28.33
C LEU A 428 -23.53 19.25 -29.41
N VAL A 429 -22.54 20.04 -29.07
CA VAL A 429 -21.78 20.88 -30.01
C VAL A 429 -21.00 20.01 -31.01
N HIS A 430 -20.40 18.93 -30.57
CA HIS A 430 -19.73 17.98 -31.44
C HIS A 430 -20.70 17.31 -32.42
N THR A 431 -21.85 16.87 -31.94
CA THR A 431 -22.91 16.25 -32.77
C THR A 431 -23.48 17.26 -33.80
N LEU A 432 -23.72 18.49 -33.40
CA LEU A 432 -24.21 19.55 -34.30
C LEU A 432 -23.15 19.89 -35.38
N ASN A 433 -21.88 20.02 -35.02
CA ASN A 433 -20.80 20.28 -35.96
C ASN A 433 -20.62 19.12 -36.96
N ARG A 434 -20.74 17.87 -36.49
CA ARG A 434 -20.66 16.67 -37.32
C ARG A 434 -21.84 16.63 -38.31
N THR A 435 -23.07 16.88 -37.83
CA THR A 435 -24.25 16.89 -38.67
C THR A 435 -24.19 18.01 -39.71
N ALA A 436 -23.75 19.21 -39.35
CA ALA A 436 -23.55 20.33 -40.26
C ALA A 436 -22.53 19.99 -41.39
N LYS A 437 -21.42 19.36 -41.07
CA LYS A 437 -20.44 18.89 -42.07
C LYS A 437 -21.05 17.85 -43.03
N HIS A 438 -21.84 16.93 -42.55
CA HIS A 438 -22.53 15.94 -43.40
C HIS A 438 -23.52 16.55 -44.34
N ILE A 439 -24.36 17.50 -43.86
CA ILE A 439 -25.31 18.22 -44.69
C ILE A 439 -24.61 19.05 -45.79
N THR A 440 -23.52 19.76 -45.41
CA THR A 440 -22.76 20.55 -46.36
C THR A 440 -22.11 19.66 -47.44
N SER A 441 -21.51 18.53 -47.07
CA SER A 441 -20.93 17.57 -48.04
C SER A 441 -21.98 16.94 -48.95
N ALA A 442 -23.15 16.60 -48.43
CA ALA A 442 -24.26 16.06 -49.24
C ALA A 442 -24.76 17.09 -50.27
N LEU A 443 -24.88 18.37 -49.87
CA LEU A 443 -25.26 19.50 -50.77
C LEU A 443 -24.24 19.68 -51.89
N VAL A 444 -22.94 19.63 -51.59
CA VAL A 444 -21.85 19.74 -52.60
C VAL A 444 -21.93 18.58 -53.58
N ILE A 445 -22.11 17.33 -53.09
CA ILE A 445 -22.23 16.15 -53.96
C ILE A 445 -23.47 16.28 -54.85
N ALA A 446 -24.62 16.72 -54.33
CA ALA A 446 -25.84 16.93 -55.11
C ALA A 446 -25.65 18.00 -56.20
N ALA A 447 -25.00 19.10 -55.87
CA ALA A 447 -24.70 20.18 -56.81
C ALA A 447 -23.75 19.73 -57.95
N LEU A 448 -22.72 18.90 -57.58
CA LEU A 448 -21.80 18.33 -58.57
C LEU A 448 -22.53 17.35 -59.50
N LEU A 449 -23.36 16.47 -58.96
CA LEU A 449 -24.12 15.52 -59.78
C LEU A 449 -25.14 16.25 -60.69
N GLY A 450 -25.85 17.25 -60.15
CA GLY A 450 -26.82 18.05 -60.90
C GLY A 450 -26.12 18.83 -62.02
N GLY A 451 -25.03 19.54 -61.73
CA GLY A 451 -24.23 20.24 -62.71
C GLY A 451 -23.64 19.31 -63.78
N SER A 452 -23.11 18.17 -63.37
CA SER A 452 -22.57 17.14 -64.31
C SER A 452 -23.65 16.58 -65.24
N ALA A 453 -24.85 16.31 -64.73
CA ALA A 453 -26.00 15.88 -65.51
C ALA A 453 -26.39 16.91 -66.60
N LEU A 454 -26.41 18.21 -66.23
CA LEU A 454 -26.70 19.29 -67.16
C LEU A 454 -25.66 19.39 -68.28
N PHE A 455 -24.37 19.20 -67.99
CA PHE A 455 -23.28 19.16 -69.00
C PHE A 455 -23.45 18.00 -69.96
N ILE A 456 -23.92 16.84 -69.50
CA ILE A 456 -24.15 15.65 -70.31
C ILE A 456 -25.40 15.84 -71.18
N ILE A 457 -26.51 16.33 -70.61
CA ILE A 457 -27.79 16.50 -71.27
C ILE A 457 -27.72 17.56 -72.40
N HIS A 458 -27.01 18.67 -72.12
CA HIS A 458 -26.84 19.76 -73.08
C HIS A 458 -25.65 19.63 -74.02
N GLU A 459 -24.95 18.49 -73.95
CA GLU A 459 -23.80 18.17 -74.85
C GLU A 459 -22.70 19.27 -74.84
N ILE A 460 -22.42 19.88 -73.71
CA ILE A 460 -21.51 21.00 -73.59
C ILE A 460 -20.07 20.53 -73.39
N GLY A 461 -19.12 20.96 -74.24
CA GLY A 461 -17.68 20.78 -74.11
C GLY A 461 -17.09 19.69 -74.98
N PRO A 462 -15.79 19.32 -74.80
CA PRO A 462 -15.16 18.25 -75.51
C PRO A 462 -15.77 16.90 -75.08
N PHE A 463 -15.94 15.97 -76.06
CA PHE A 463 -16.55 14.68 -75.85
C PHE A 463 -15.52 13.57 -75.58
N TRP A 464 -15.89 12.60 -74.73
CA TRP A 464 -15.16 11.40 -74.46
C TRP A 464 -16.13 10.22 -74.48
N PHE A 465 -15.96 9.27 -75.38
CA PHE A 465 -16.88 8.14 -75.59
C PHE A 465 -18.36 8.54 -75.82
N GLY A 466 -18.62 9.66 -76.48
CA GLY A 466 -19.96 10.15 -76.75
C GLY A 466 -20.63 10.96 -75.63
N TYR A 467 -19.97 11.20 -74.53
CA TYR A 467 -20.48 12.05 -73.39
C TYR A 467 -19.59 13.26 -73.16
N SER A 468 -20.17 14.33 -72.57
CA SER A 468 -19.41 15.50 -72.19
C SER A 468 -18.34 15.18 -71.19
N ARG A 469 -17.08 15.48 -71.51
CA ARG A 469 -15.88 15.24 -70.67
C ARG A 469 -16.01 15.91 -69.28
N TYR A 470 -16.59 17.12 -69.22
CA TYR A 470 -16.79 17.84 -67.97
C TYR A 470 -17.84 17.15 -67.10
N GLY A 471 -18.92 16.63 -67.68
CA GLY A 471 -19.96 15.89 -66.98
C GLY A 471 -19.41 14.57 -66.42
N VAL A 472 -18.64 13.80 -67.16
CA VAL A 472 -18.01 12.57 -66.70
C VAL A 472 -17.03 12.81 -65.52
N ILE A 473 -16.16 13.82 -65.67
CA ILE A 473 -15.24 14.19 -64.57
C ILE A 473 -15.96 14.59 -63.30
N GLY A 474 -17.05 15.39 -63.43
CA GLY A 474 -17.86 15.79 -62.27
C GLY A 474 -18.54 14.65 -61.56
N ILE A 475 -19.06 13.62 -62.28
CA ILE A 475 -19.63 12.43 -61.69
C ILE A 475 -18.56 11.60 -60.94
N ILE A 476 -17.40 11.42 -61.55
CA ILE A 476 -16.27 10.70 -60.90
C ILE A 476 -15.87 11.41 -59.59
N PHE A 477 -15.75 12.75 -59.65
CA PHE A 477 -15.40 13.53 -58.45
C PHE A 477 -16.45 13.47 -57.35
N ALA A 478 -17.75 13.54 -57.72
CA ALA A 478 -18.86 13.37 -56.79
C ALA A 478 -18.88 11.98 -56.17
N THR A 479 -18.58 10.94 -56.94
CA THR A 479 -18.52 9.55 -56.42
C THR A 479 -17.36 9.37 -55.44
N ILE A 480 -16.18 9.95 -55.70
CA ILE A 480 -15.05 9.90 -54.77
C ILE A 480 -15.40 10.61 -53.44
N LEU A 481 -16.02 11.80 -53.52
CA LEU A 481 -16.46 12.53 -52.32
C LEU A 481 -17.54 11.77 -51.54
N ALA A 482 -18.50 11.11 -52.21
CA ALA A 482 -19.50 10.29 -51.58
C ALA A 482 -18.91 9.07 -50.85
N TYR A 483 -17.94 8.40 -51.50
CA TYR A 483 -17.22 7.30 -50.90
C TYR A 483 -16.40 7.73 -49.68
N GLY A 484 -15.71 8.86 -49.73
CA GLY A 484 -14.99 9.42 -48.59
C GLY A 484 -15.94 9.75 -47.41
N MET A 485 -17.12 10.28 -47.72
CA MET A 485 -18.14 10.60 -46.70
C MET A 485 -18.70 9.33 -46.02
N THR A 486 -19.03 8.29 -46.77
CA THR A 486 -19.56 7.03 -46.23
C THR A 486 -18.51 6.30 -45.36
N ARG A 487 -17.26 6.34 -45.76
CA ARG A 487 -16.15 5.77 -44.97
C ARG A 487 -15.95 6.50 -43.64
N ASN A 488 -16.04 7.83 -43.62
CA ASN A 488 -15.97 8.63 -42.39
C ASN A 488 -17.17 8.41 -41.45
N ILE A 489 -18.35 8.13 -41.98
CA ILE A 489 -19.53 7.79 -41.18
C ILE A 489 -19.31 6.40 -40.53
N SER A 490 -18.83 5.42 -41.28
CA SER A 490 -18.60 4.06 -40.76
C SER A 490 -17.47 3.96 -39.73
N GLN A 491 -16.43 4.80 -39.82
CA GLN A 491 -15.36 4.84 -38.81
C GLN A 491 -15.76 5.58 -37.54
N GLY A 492 -16.61 6.58 -37.63
CA GLY A 492 -17.08 7.35 -36.47
C GLY A 492 -18.06 6.62 -35.56
N ASP A 493 -18.78 5.61 -36.06
CA ASP A 493 -19.66 4.77 -35.23
C ASP A 493 -18.88 3.78 -34.34
N HIS A 494 -17.63 3.47 -34.65
CA HIS A 494 -16.78 2.62 -33.82
C HIS A 494 -16.12 3.37 -32.66
N ASP A 495 -15.85 4.66 -32.80
CA ASP A 495 -15.21 5.46 -31.77
C ASP A 495 -16.22 5.96 -30.72
N ASP A 496 -17.48 6.19 -31.08
CA ASP A 496 -18.53 6.62 -30.13
C ASP A 496 -19.00 5.49 -29.20
N TRP A 497 -18.82 4.20 -29.58
CA TRP A 497 -19.15 3.05 -28.71
C TRP A 497 -18.04 2.67 -27.72
N SER A 498 -16.80 3.09 -27.97
CA SER A 498 -15.69 2.88 -27.02
C SER A 498 -15.66 3.93 -25.90
N GLY A 499 -16.08 5.15 -26.16
CA GLY A 499 -16.14 6.24 -25.15
C GLY A 499 -17.23 6.07 -24.09
N TRP A 500 -18.31 5.33 -24.40
CA TRP A 500 -19.41 5.05 -23.44
C TRP A 500 -19.09 3.93 -22.44
N LYS A 501 -17.99 3.20 -22.63
CA LYS A 501 -17.54 2.15 -21.69
C LYS A 501 -16.51 2.64 -20.66
N GLU A 502 -15.94 3.82 -20.83
CA GLU A 502 -14.97 4.37 -19.89
C GLU A 502 -15.58 5.32 -18.84
N ASP A 503 -16.84 5.77 -19.02
CA ASP A 503 -17.53 6.70 -18.10
C ASP A 503 -18.71 6.07 -17.33
N GLN A 504 -18.87 4.74 -17.35
CA GLN A 504 -19.78 4.00 -16.47
C GLN A 504 -18.98 3.06 -15.55
#